data_beb0b342b159a8f77ca4c3ce81040231
#
_entry.id   beb0b342b159a8f77ca4c3ce81040231
#
_cell.length_a   1.000
_cell.length_b   1.000
_cell.length_c   1.000
_cell.angle_alpha   90.00
_cell.angle_beta   90.00
_cell.angle_gamma   90.00
#
_symmetry.space_group_name_H-M   'P 1'
#
loop_
_entity.id
_entity.type
_entity.pdbx_description
1 polymer ?
#
loop_
_entity_poly.entity_id
_entity_poly.type
_entity_poly.pdbx_seq_one_letter_code
_entity_poly.pdbx_strand_id
1 'polypeptide(L)'
;MIKFEIGHYTNFKLPSNSTISEQLQETLRTVWDRKYDDLYERGGNSDVEEAFVEVMTAFGMPNDAISHQRYVYMAYGIALAAKPTIKHYFPEEHKADIVQAIVSCWLKDGGEIPETWADTLFPNINKIGKYQATDEAYNIFYGLLQTLNTKTAYNAILDILYDAISGDAISGFAAAQRDMFNWWLIEVIPAAYCLKLPSTLYSGKWDFPPLSQCA
;
A
#
# COMPACT_ATOMS: atom_id res chain seq x y z
N MET A 1 18.88 0.22 -11.79
CA MET A 1 17.56 -0.22 -11.30
C MET A 1 17.01 0.94 -10.47
N ILE A 2 15.93 1.57 -10.90
CA ILE A 2 15.31 2.65 -10.13
C ILE A 2 14.25 1.96 -9.26
N LYS A 3 14.57 1.72 -8.00
CA LYS A 3 13.64 1.19 -7.00
C LYS A 3 13.15 2.34 -6.12
N PHE A 4 11.97 2.19 -5.54
CA PHE A 4 11.54 3.05 -4.45
C PHE A 4 12.50 2.83 -3.27
N GLU A 5 13.18 3.89 -2.83
CA GLU A 5 14.10 3.81 -1.71
C GLU A 5 13.31 4.03 -0.41
N ILE A 6 13.05 2.94 0.27
CA ILE A 6 12.49 2.97 1.63
C ILE A 6 13.62 3.31 2.59
N GLY A 7 13.37 4.25 3.50
CA GLY A 7 14.32 4.58 4.56
C GLY A 7 14.52 3.39 5.53
N HIS A 8 15.69 3.33 6.15
CA HIS A 8 15.93 2.38 7.22
C HIS A 8 15.43 2.95 8.54
N TYR A 9 14.41 2.33 9.12
CA TYR A 9 13.74 2.81 10.34
C TYR A 9 14.20 2.01 11.55
N THR A 10 14.98 2.63 12.41
CA THR A 10 15.54 2.00 13.63
C THR A 10 14.75 2.28 14.90
N ASN A 11 13.86 3.28 14.88
CA ASN A 11 13.09 3.71 16.04
C ASN A 11 11.64 3.95 15.66
N PHE A 12 10.72 3.51 16.52
CA PHE A 12 9.30 3.83 16.38
C PHE A 12 9.07 5.31 16.67
N LYS A 13 8.78 6.07 15.64
CA LYS A 13 8.46 7.50 15.75
C LYS A 13 7.41 7.87 14.69
N LEU A 14 6.22 8.18 15.17
CA LEU A 14 5.16 8.68 14.32
C LEU A 14 5.40 10.15 13.90
N PRO A 15 4.95 10.57 12.72
CA PRO A 15 5.01 11.97 12.30
C PRO A 15 4.31 12.88 13.33
N SER A 16 4.93 14.01 13.69
CA SER A 16 4.47 14.91 14.74
C SER A 16 3.09 15.55 14.49
N ASN A 17 2.61 15.50 13.25
CA ASN A 17 1.31 16.05 12.82
C ASN A 17 0.26 14.94 12.57
N SER A 18 0.54 13.69 12.91
CA SER A 18 -0.45 12.62 12.78
C SER A 18 -1.42 12.64 13.95
N THR A 19 -2.70 12.85 13.67
CA THR A 19 -3.80 12.80 14.65
C THR A 19 -4.51 11.44 14.57
N ILE A 20 -3.77 10.36 14.85
CA ILE A 20 -4.34 9.01 14.91
C ILE A 20 -4.81 8.71 16.35
N SER A 21 -5.77 7.77 16.49
CA SER A 21 -6.31 7.40 17.81
C SER A 21 -5.24 6.77 18.71
N GLU A 22 -5.38 6.92 20.03
CA GLU A 22 -4.47 6.29 21.00
C GLU A 22 -4.41 4.78 20.85
N GLN A 23 -5.56 4.13 20.63
CA GLN A 23 -5.63 2.69 20.38
C GLN A 23 -4.79 2.28 19.16
N LEU A 24 -4.91 3.01 18.04
CA LEU A 24 -4.11 2.72 16.86
C LEU A 24 -2.61 2.94 17.12
N GLN A 25 -2.23 4.02 17.84
CA GLN A 25 -0.83 4.27 18.20
C GLN A 25 -0.23 3.12 19.04
N GLU A 26 -0.99 2.63 20.02
CA GLU A 26 -0.57 1.52 20.87
C GLU A 26 -0.41 0.23 20.07
N THR A 27 -1.39 -0.08 19.20
CA THR A 27 -1.31 -1.24 18.30
C THR A 27 -0.08 -1.16 17.40
N LEU A 28 0.15 -0.01 16.74
CA LEU A 28 1.32 0.16 15.87
C LEU A 28 2.63 -0.05 16.63
N ARG A 29 2.74 0.44 17.85
CA ARG A 29 3.92 0.24 18.70
C ARG A 29 4.11 -1.23 19.07
N THR A 30 3.04 -1.90 19.50
CA THR A 30 3.07 -3.31 19.89
C THR A 30 3.53 -4.19 18.72
N VAL A 31 2.97 -3.94 17.54
CA VAL A 31 3.31 -4.68 16.31
C VAL A 31 4.73 -4.36 15.84
N TRP A 32 5.20 -3.11 15.99
CA TRP A 32 6.57 -2.71 15.69
C TRP A 32 7.61 -3.48 16.51
N ASP A 33 7.35 -3.71 17.79
CA ASP A 33 8.31 -4.35 18.71
C ASP A 33 8.39 -5.88 18.55
N ARG A 34 7.48 -6.50 17.78
CA ARG A 34 7.48 -7.95 17.49
C ARG A 34 8.54 -8.32 16.46
N LYS A 35 8.96 -9.58 16.50
CA LYS A 35 9.80 -10.22 15.49
C LYS A 35 8.98 -11.22 14.69
N TYR A 36 9.10 -11.16 13.40
CA TYR A 36 8.31 -11.93 12.45
C TYR A 36 9.18 -12.96 11.72
N ASP A 37 8.71 -14.21 11.67
CA ASP A 37 9.40 -15.28 10.94
C ASP A 37 9.34 -15.01 9.42
N ASP A 38 8.20 -14.56 8.95
CA ASP A 38 7.94 -14.24 7.54
C ASP A 38 8.78 -13.05 7.02
N LEU A 39 9.29 -12.20 7.91
CA LEU A 39 10.23 -11.14 7.57
C LEU A 39 11.70 -11.56 7.74
N TYR A 40 11.96 -12.87 7.87
CA TYR A 40 13.28 -13.47 8.01
C TYR A 40 14.07 -12.96 9.22
N GLU A 41 13.39 -12.58 10.28
CA GLU A 41 14.04 -12.07 11.49
C GLU A 41 14.53 -13.21 12.38
N ARG A 42 15.78 -13.11 12.83
CA ARG A 42 16.34 -14.10 13.73
C ARG A 42 15.57 -14.18 15.06
N GLY A 43 14.93 -15.33 15.28
CA GLY A 43 14.10 -15.59 16.46
C GLY A 43 12.70 -14.98 16.31
N GLY A 44 12.23 -14.75 15.09
CA GLY A 44 10.84 -14.48 14.76
C GLY A 44 9.97 -15.62 15.26
N ASN A 45 8.82 -15.30 15.81
CA ASN A 45 7.82 -16.23 16.32
C ASN A 45 6.39 -15.71 16.14
N SER A 46 6.23 -14.66 15.38
CA SER A 46 4.95 -14.05 15.04
C SER A 46 4.75 -14.10 13.54
N ASP A 47 3.50 -14.13 13.13
CA ASP A 47 3.05 -14.09 11.75
C ASP A 47 2.76 -12.63 11.35
N VAL A 48 3.27 -12.21 10.19
CA VAL A 48 3.07 -10.84 9.71
C VAL A 48 1.63 -10.61 9.24
N GLU A 49 0.92 -11.62 8.75
CA GLU A 49 -0.47 -11.51 8.34
C GLU A 49 -1.38 -11.27 9.55
N GLU A 50 -1.09 -11.91 10.70
CA GLU A 50 -1.79 -11.61 11.96
C GLU A 50 -1.60 -10.14 12.35
N ALA A 51 -0.40 -9.59 12.15
CA ALA A 51 -0.13 -8.17 12.39
C ALA A 51 -0.90 -7.25 11.45
N PHE A 52 -1.08 -7.63 10.17
CA PHE A 52 -1.92 -6.87 9.24
C PHE A 52 -3.37 -6.79 9.75
N VAL A 53 -3.95 -7.93 10.14
CA VAL A 53 -5.32 -7.99 10.66
C VAL A 53 -5.46 -7.17 11.95
N GLU A 54 -4.49 -7.26 12.88
CA GLU A 54 -4.49 -6.51 14.14
C GLU A 54 -4.46 -4.99 13.90
N VAL A 55 -3.56 -4.53 13.04
CA VAL A 55 -3.44 -3.11 12.69
C VAL A 55 -4.69 -2.62 11.95
N MET A 56 -5.20 -3.38 10.97
CA MET A 56 -6.40 -2.99 10.21
C MET A 56 -7.66 -2.99 11.07
N THR A 57 -7.74 -3.85 12.09
CA THR A 57 -8.82 -3.81 13.08
C THR A 57 -8.77 -2.51 13.91
N ALA A 58 -7.59 -2.11 14.36
CA ALA A 58 -7.40 -0.84 15.10
C ALA A 58 -7.56 0.41 14.21
N PHE A 59 -7.23 0.29 12.93
CA PHE A 59 -7.42 1.34 11.92
C PHE A 59 -8.91 1.62 11.65
N GLY A 60 -9.76 0.61 11.80
CA GLY A 60 -11.22 0.66 11.65
C GLY A 60 -11.71 0.22 10.27
N MET A 61 -12.91 -0.32 10.22
CA MET A 61 -13.54 -0.83 8.99
C MET A 61 -13.97 0.32 8.06
N PRO A 62 -14.03 0.11 6.74
CA PRO A 62 -14.42 1.13 5.75
C PRO A 62 -15.95 1.34 5.69
N ASN A 63 -16.60 1.59 6.83
CA ASN A 63 -18.06 1.62 6.97
C ASN A 63 -18.69 2.98 6.63
N ASP A 64 -17.90 4.04 6.52
CA ASP A 64 -18.33 5.38 6.17
C ASP A 64 -17.38 6.00 5.14
N ALA A 65 -17.76 7.14 4.56
CA ALA A 65 -17.01 7.79 3.49
C ALA A 65 -15.57 8.14 3.89
N ILE A 66 -15.34 8.58 5.13
CA ILE A 66 -13.99 8.96 5.59
C ILE A 66 -13.14 7.72 5.82
N SER A 67 -13.66 6.72 6.53
CA SER A 67 -12.95 5.46 6.75
C SER A 67 -12.67 4.74 5.43
N HIS A 68 -13.59 4.75 4.48
CA HIS A 68 -13.36 4.20 3.15
C HIS A 68 -12.25 4.96 2.39
N GLN A 69 -12.27 6.30 2.38
CA GLN A 69 -11.18 7.08 1.78
C GLN A 69 -9.82 6.77 2.40
N ARG A 70 -9.72 6.50 3.69
CA ARG A 70 -8.48 6.10 4.35
C ARG A 70 -7.90 4.81 3.77
N TYR A 71 -8.75 3.82 3.46
CA TYR A 71 -8.34 2.58 2.78
C TYR A 71 -7.77 2.86 1.39
N VAL A 72 -8.46 3.70 0.62
CA VAL A 72 -8.00 4.09 -0.72
C VAL A 72 -6.67 4.85 -0.67
N TYR A 73 -6.50 5.78 0.27
CA TYR A 73 -5.22 6.49 0.46
C TYR A 73 -4.08 5.52 0.83
N MET A 74 -4.34 4.53 1.69
CA MET A 74 -3.37 3.51 2.05
C MET A 74 -2.94 2.68 0.84
N ALA A 75 -3.89 2.09 0.14
CA ALA A 75 -3.66 1.30 -1.05
C ALA A 75 -2.95 2.11 -2.14
N TYR A 76 -3.35 3.36 -2.34
CA TYR A 76 -2.74 4.24 -3.33
C TYR A 76 -1.28 4.56 -2.99
N GLY A 77 -0.97 4.84 -1.73
CA GLY A 77 0.41 5.05 -1.29
C GLY A 77 1.30 3.84 -1.57
N ILE A 78 0.82 2.64 -1.27
CA ILE A 78 1.55 1.39 -1.53
C ILE A 78 1.72 1.14 -3.03
N ALA A 79 0.66 1.34 -3.83
CA ALA A 79 0.73 1.17 -5.28
C ALA A 79 1.71 2.14 -5.95
N LEU A 80 1.79 3.39 -5.48
CA LEU A 80 2.80 4.35 -5.96
C LEU A 80 4.23 3.87 -5.68
N ALA A 81 4.47 3.24 -4.53
CA ALA A 81 5.77 2.65 -4.21
C ALA A 81 6.11 1.41 -5.07
N ALA A 82 5.10 0.65 -5.51
CA ALA A 82 5.26 -0.52 -6.39
C ALA A 82 5.41 -0.15 -7.89
N LYS A 83 4.92 1.03 -8.31
CA LYS A 83 4.94 1.46 -9.72
C LYS A 83 6.30 1.39 -10.39
N PRO A 84 7.44 1.77 -9.74
CA PRO A 84 8.76 1.65 -10.32
C PRO A 84 9.12 0.25 -10.77
N THR A 85 8.66 -0.78 -10.06
CA THR A 85 8.89 -2.18 -10.44
C THR A 85 8.23 -2.49 -11.80
N ILE A 86 6.98 -2.09 -12.00
CA ILE A 86 6.30 -2.24 -13.30
C ILE A 86 7.06 -1.49 -14.39
N LYS A 87 7.40 -0.23 -14.17
CA LYS A 87 8.09 0.60 -15.16
C LYS A 87 9.50 0.12 -15.49
N HIS A 88 10.16 -0.57 -14.56
CA HIS A 88 11.47 -1.17 -14.83
C HIS A 88 11.40 -2.33 -15.83
N TYR A 89 10.42 -3.24 -15.65
CA TYR A 89 10.28 -4.42 -16.51
C TYR A 89 9.45 -4.16 -17.77
N PHE A 90 8.49 -3.23 -17.68
CA PHE A 90 7.55 -2.89 -18.75
C PHE A 90 7.43 -1.37 -18.90
N PRO A 91 8.46 -0.67 -19.42
CA PRO A 91 8.49 0.80 -19.49
C PRO A 91 7.35 1.40 -20.31
N GLU A 92 6.88 0.67 -21.33
CA GLU A 92 5.79 1.10 -22.23
C GLU A 92 4.39 0.72 -21.72
N GLU A 93 4.29 0.05 -20.57
CA GLU A 93 3.00 -0.32 -20.01
C GLU A 93 2.36 0.88 -19.29
N HIS A 94 1.08 1.12 -19.57
CA HIS A 94 0.33 2.28 -19.07
C HIS A 94 -0.80 1.92 -18.10
N LYS A 95 -1.03 0.65 -17.77
CA LYS A 95 -2.13 0.24 -16.87
C LYS A 95 -1.99 0.88 -15.49
N ALA A 96 -0.79 0.90 -14.93
CA ALA A 96 -0.52 1.57 -13.66
C ALA A 96 -0.86 3.08 -13.71
N ASP A 97 -0.57 3.75 -14.83
CA ASP A 97 -0.89 5.16 -15.04
C ASP A 97 -2.41 5.38 -15.15
N ILE A 98 -3.12 4.49 -15.84
CA ILE A 98 -4.59 4.51 -15.96
C ILE A 98 -5.23 4.34 -14.59
N VAL A 99 -4.82 3.33 -13.82
CA VAL A 99 -5.33 3.11 -12.44
C VAL A 99 -5.07 4.33 -11.57
N GLN A 100 -3.87 4.91 -11.63
CA GLN A 100 -3.54 6.12 -10.89
C GLN A 100 -4.47 7.28 -11.25
N ALA A 101 -4.79 7.49 -12.52
CA ALA A 101 -5.73 8.52 -12.96
C ALA A 101 -7.16 8.26 -12.42
N ILE A 102 -7.65 7.01 -12.50
CA ILE A 102 -8.95 6.61 -11.97
C ILE A 102 -9.05 6.92 -10.47
N VAL A 103 -8.06 6.48 -9.68
CA VAL A 103 -8.05 6.67 -8.23
C VAL A 103 -7.94 8.16 -7.87
N SER A 104 -7.12 8.92 -8.59
CA SER A 104 -7.01 10.37 -8.37
C SER A 104 -8.34 11.10 -8.61
N CYS A 105 -9.08 10.71 -9.66
CA CYS A 105 -10.42 11.25 -9.91
C CYS A 105 -11.40 10.81 -8.82
N TRP A 106 -11.37 9.55 -8.41
CA TRP A 106 -12.24 9.03 -7.35
C TRP A 106 -12.00 9.74 -6.01
N LEU A 107 -10.75 9.97 -5.64
CA LEU A 107 -10.41 10.69 -4.40
C LEU A 107 -10.92 12.15 -4.39
N LYS A 108 -11.08 12.75 -5.55
CA LYS A 108 -11.59 14.13 -5.71
C LYS A 108 -13.12 14.19 -5.71
N ASP A 109 -13.74 13.32 -6.52
CA ASP A 109 -15.15 13.45 -6.86
C ASP A 109 -16.03 12.39 -6.17
N GLY A 110 -15.41 11.31 -5.65
CA GLY A 110 -16.10 10.15 -5.13
C GLY A 110 -16.80 9.35 -6.24
N GLY A 111 -17.79 8.57 -5.86
CA GLY A 111 -18.64 7.83 -6.77
C GLY A 111 -18.52 6.33 -6.64
N GLU A 112 -19.46 5.62 -7.24
CA GLU A 112 -19.42 4.16 -7.30
C GLU A 112 -18.60 3.71 -8.53
N ILE A 113 -17.67 2.80 -8.32
CA ILE A 113 -16.93 2.13 -9.37
C ILE A 113 -17.49 0.72 -9.53
N PRO A 114 -17.79 0.28 -10.76
CA PRO A 114 -18.23 -1.10 -10.99
C PRO A 114 -17.20 -2.11 -10.48
N GLU A 115 -17.64 -3.14 -9.74
CA GLU A 115 -16.76 -4.20 -9.22
C GLU A 115 -15.93 -4.88 -10.31
N THR A 116 -16.46 -4.92 -11.55
CA THR A 116 -15.81 -5.54 -12.70
C THR A 116 -14.67 -4.71 -13.33
N TRP A 117 -14.42 -3.49 -12.87
CA TRP A 117 -13.39 -2.64 -13.48
C TRP A 117 -11.98 -3.21 -13.28
N ALA A 118 -11.69 -3.76 -12.10
CA ALA A 118 -10.42 -4.41 -11.85
C ALA A 118 -10.19 -5.56 -12.85
N ASP A 119 -11.17 -6.45 -13.02
CA ASP A 119 -11.10 -7.56 -13.97
C ASP A 119 -11.01 -7.09 -15.43
N THR A 120 -11.66 -5.97 -15.76
CA THR A 120 -11.62 -5.40 -17.12
C THR A 120 -10.23 -4.87 -17.48
N LEU A 121 -9.55 -4.21 -16.52
CA LEU A 121 -8.20 -3.67 -16.74
C LEU A 121 -7.12 -4.75 -16.62
N PHE A 122 -7.36 -5.78 -15.81
CA PHE A 122 -6.43 -6.88 -15.56
C PHE A 122 -7.03 -8.26 -15.85
N PRO A 123 -7.50 -8.52 -17.08
CA PRO A 123 -8.28 -9.73 -17.43
C PRO A 123 -7.51 -11.06 -17.27
N ASN A 124 -6.20 -11.01 -17.04
CA ASN A 124 -5.34 -12.17 -16.90
C ASN A 124 -4.32 -11.97 -15.78
N ILE A 125 -4.74 -11.35 -14.68
CA ILE A 125 -3.83 -11.00 -13.57
C ILE A 125 -3.00 -12.22 -13.12
N ASN A 126 -3.60 -13.40 -13.05
CA ASN A 126 -2.94 -14.65 -12.66
C ASN A 126 -2.06 -15.29 -13.74
N LYS A 127 -1.88 -14.64 -14.91
CA LYS A 127 -1.14 -15.18 -16.07
C LYS A 127 -0.02 -14.25 -16.55
N ILE A 128 0.23 -13.15 -15.85
CA ILE A 128 1.24 -12.15 -16.28
C ILE A 128 2.66 -12.70 -16.11
N GLY A 129 2.85 -13.59 -15.21
CA GLY A 129 3.87 -14.56 -14.83
C GLY A 129 5.19 -14.69 -15.54
N LYS A 130 5.90 -13.60 -15.87
CA LYS A 130 7.31 -13.72 -16.27
C LYS A 130 8.28 -13.39 -15.13
N TYR A 131 7.85 -12.52 -14.21
CA TYR A 131 8.65 -12.08 -13.07
C TYR A 131 7.74 -11.91 -11.85
N GLN A 132 8.01 -12.65 -10.77
CA GLN A 132 7.23 -12.60 -9.53
C GLN A 132 7.00 -11.16 -9.04
N ALA A 133 8.04 -10.37 -8.95
CA ALA A 133 7.95 -8.97 -8.51
C ALA A 133 6.98 -8.11 -9.32
N THR A 134 6.85 -8.38 -10.64
CA THR A 134 5.89 -7.64 -11.47
C THR A 134 4.47 -8.14 -11.32
N ASP A 135 4.29 -9.44 -11.11
CA ASP A 135 2.97 -10.02 -10.89
C ASP A 135 2.39 -9.48 -9.58
N GLU A 136 3.19 -9.48 -8.51
CA GLU A 136 2.83 -8.88 -7.23
C GLU A 136 2.57 -7.36 -7.35
N ALA A 137 3.40 -6.63 -8.10
CA ALA A 137 3.15 -5.22 -8.34
C ALA A 137 1.85 -4.96 -9.11
N TYR A 138 1.49 -5.80 -10.08
CA TYR A 138 0.19 -5.72 -10.76
C TYR A 138 -0.97 -6.10 -9.85
N ASN A 139 -0.80 -7.10 -8.98
CA ASN A 139 -1.80 -7.46 -7.97
C ASN A 139 -2.09 -6.27 -7.05
N ILE A 140 -1.06 -5.51 -6.64
CA ILE A 140 -1.24 -4.28 -5.86
C ILE A 140 -2.12 -3.26 -6.61
N PHE A 141 -1.90 -3.05 -7.91
CA PHE A 141 -2.74 -2.13 -8.71
C PHE A 141 -4.15 -2.67 -8.94
N TYR A 142 -4.31 -3.97 -9.09
CA TYR A 142 -5.62 -4.63 -9.14
C TYR A 142 -6.36 -4.44 -7.80
N GLY A 143 -5.72 -4.75 -6.68
CA GLY A 143 -6.26 -4.55 -5.34
C GLY A 143 -6.62 -3.09 -5.07
N LEU A 144 -5.80 -2.12 -5.54
CA LEU A 144 -6.10 -0.70 -5.43
C LEU A 144 -7.46 -0.34 -6.09
N LEU A 145 -7.77 -0.90 -7.26
CA LEU A 145 -9.10 -0.71 -7.86
C LEU A 145 -10.21 -1.34 -7.03
N GLN A 146 -9.95 -2.51 -6.43
CA GLN A 146 -10.92 -3.16 -5.55
C GLN A 146 -11.17 -2.37 -4.26
N THR A 147 -10.20 -1.57 -3.79
CA THR A 147 -10.42 -0.70 -2.61
C THR A 147 -11.41 0.44 -2.88
N LEU A 148 -11.71 0.77 -4.15
CA LEU A 148 -12.71 1.78 -4.50
C LEU A 148 -14.15 1.32 -4.21
N ASN A 149 -14.36 0.04 -3.91
CA ASN A 149 -15.63 -0.50 -3.48
C ASN A 149 -15.56 -0.85 -1.97
N THR A 150 -16.48 -0.32 -1.17
CA THR A 150 -16.52 -0.54 0.29
C THR A 150 -16.62 -2.00 0.68
N LYS A 151 -17.28 -2.84 -0.12
CA LYS A 151 -17.48 -4.28 0.18
C LYS A 151 -16.19 -5.09 0.06
N THR A 152 -15.29 -4.69 -0.83
CA THR A 152 -14.04 -5.39 -1.10
C THR A 152 -12.82 -4.73 -0.49
N ALA A 153 -12.92 -3.47 -0.06
CA ALA A 153 -11.79 -2.64 0.39
C ALA A 153 -10.95 -3.29 1.51
N TYR A 154 -11.60 -3.92 2.50
CA TYR A 154 -10.89 -4.56 3.61
C TYR A 154 -10.02 -5.74 3.14
N ASN A 155 -10.58 -6.67 2.37
CA ASN A 155 -9.83 -7.82 1.86
C ASN A 155 -8.77 -7.38 0.87
N ALA A 156 -9.10 -6.44 -0.03
CA ALA A 156 -8.16 -5.91 -1.00
C ALA A 156 -6.92 -5.28 -0.34
N ILE A 157 -7.06 -4.60 0.80
CA ILE A 157 -5.89 -4.04 1.49
C ILE A 157 -5.02 -5.12 2.12
N LEU A 158 -5.59 -6.22 2.62
CA LEU A 158 -4.82 -7.34 3.14
C LEU A 158 -4.00 -8.01 2.03
N ASP A 159 -4.61 -8.24 0.86
CA ASP A 159 -3.91 -8.79 -0.31
C ASP A 159 -2.78 -7.86 -0.77
N ILE A 160 -3.04 -6.53 -0.83
CA ILE A 160 -2.02 -5.52 -1.15
C ILE A 160 -0.85 -5.56 -0.17
N LEU A 161 -1.13 -5.68 1.13
CA LEU A 161 -0.09 -5.72 2.17
C LEU A 161 0.76 -6.98 2.05
N TYR A 162 0.14 -8.12 1.74
CA TYR A 162 0.86 -9.37 1.49
C TYR A 162 1.83 -9.22 0.32
N ASP A 163 1.37 -8.80 -0.85
CA ASP A 163 2.21 -8.62 -2.04
C ASP A 163 3.30 -7.55 -1.86
N ALA A 164 3.01 -6.50 -1.07
CA ALA A 164 3.94 -5.39 -0.86
C ALA A 164 5.03 -5.69 0.18
N ILE A 165 4.71 -6.40 1.25
CA ILE A 165 5.56 -6.57 2.42
C ILE A 165 6.20 -7.96 2.45
N SER A 166 5.42 -9.03 2.23
CA SER A 166 5.93 -10.40 2.18
C SER A 166 6.47 -10.77 0.80
N GLY A 167 6.03 -10.06 -0.25
CA GLY A 167 6.46 -10.25 -1.62
C GLY A 167 7.64 -9.36 -2.07
N ASP A 168 7.92 -9.42 -3.36
CA ASP A 168 9.04 -8.73 -4.02
C ASP A 168 8.64 -7.46 -4.79
N ALA A 169 7.35 -7.08 -4.70
CA ALA A 169 6.77 -6.00 -5.51
C ALA A 169 7.50 -4.65 -5.36
N ILE A 170 7.98 -4.34 -4.18
CA ILE A 170 8.62 -3.06 -3.84
C ILE A 170 10.09 -3.28 -3.48
N SER A 171 10.37 -4.14 -2.52
CA SER A 171 11.70 -4.29 -1.94
C SER A 171 12.64 -5.20 -2.75
N GLY A 172 12.12 -6.30 -3.28
CA GLY A 172 12.87 -7.31 -4.03
C GLY A 172 14.03 -7.99 -3.27
N PHE A 173 14.09 -7.85 -1.93
CA PHE A 173 15.07 -8.51 -1.06
C PHE A 173 14.49 -8.75 0.34
N ALA A 174 14.67 -9.93 0.89
CA ALA A 174 14.22 -10.30 2.23
C ALA A 174 14.65 -9.29 3.32
N ALA A 175 15.88 -8.78 3.27
CA ALA A 175 16.37 -7.79 4.23
C ALA A 175 15.60 -6.44 4.19
N ALA A 176 14.92 -6.13 3.09
CA ALA A 176 14.16 -4.90 2.95
C ALA A 176 12.68 -5.05 3.34
N GLN A 177 12.19 -6.28 3.56
CA GLN A 177 10.79 -6.53 3.94
C GLN A 177 10.48 -5.91 5.30
N ARG A 178 11.40 -6.02 6.27
CA ARG A 178 11.25 -5.35 7.57
C ARG A 178 11.20 -3.82 7.43
N ASP A 179 12.02 -3.22 6.57
CA ASP A 179 11.99 -1.78 6.35
C ASP A 179 10.67 -1.37 5.66
N MET A 180 10.14 -2.21 4.76
CA MET A 180 8.83 -2.01 4.14
C MET A 180 7.70 -2.07 5.17
N PHE A 181 7.72 -3.07 6.06
CA PHE A 181 6.78 -3.19 7.16
C PHE A 181 6.84 -1.97 8.10
N ASN A 182 8.04 -1.55 8.46
CA ASN A 182 8.25 -0.37 9.28
C ASN A 182 7.74 0.91 8.62
N TRP A 183 8.00 1.09 7.30
CA TRP A 183 7.48 2.21 6.53
C TRP A 183 5.95 2.22 6.52
N TRP A 184 5.32 1.07 6.33
CA TRP A 184 3.86 0.94 6.40
C TRP A 184 3.32 1.40 7.75
N LEU A 185 3.91 0.93 8.86
CA LEU A 185 3.46 1.26 10.21
C LEU A 185 3.58 2.75 10.54
N ILE A 186 4.71 3.38 10.18
CA ILE A 186 5.03 4.73 10.69
C ILE A 186 4.81 5.86 9.69
N GLU A 187 4.64 5.55 8.41
CA GLU A 187 4.36 6.56 7.39
C GLU A 187 3.03 6.33 6.67
N VAL A 188 2.79 5.12 6.15
CA VAL A 188 1.59 4.86 5.33
C VAL A 188 0.33 4.93 6.18
N ILE A 189 0.28 4.21 7.30
CA ILE A 189 -0.87 4.19 8.21
C ILE A 189 -1.22 5.60 8.72
N PRO A 190 -0.28 6.38 9.31
CA PRO A 190 -0.61 7.71 9.80
C PRO A 190 -1.02 8.68 8.70
N ALA A 191 -0.39 8.60 7.52
CA ALA A 191 -0.74 9.44 6.39
C ALA A 191 -2.16 9.13 5.88
N ALA A 192 -2.46 7.85 5.64
CA ALA A 192 -3.78 7.40 5.19
C ALA A 192 -4.89 7.74 6.20
N TYR A 193 -4.63 7.59 7.50
CA TYR A 193 -5.57 8.00 8.55
C TYR A 193 -5.92 9.48 8.49
N CYS A 194 -4.96 10.32 8.07
CA CYS A 194 -5.10 11.77 7.87
C CYS A 194 -5.52 12.14 6.43
N LEU A 195 -5.94 11.19 5.59
CA LEU A 195 -6.30 11.38 4.18
C LEU A 195 -5.17 12.04 3.37
N LYS A 196 -3.96 11.53 3.52
CA LYS A 196 -2.73 11.98 2.86
C LYS A 196 -1.95 10.80 2.32
N LEU A 197 -1.02 11.10 1.42
CA LEU A 197 0.01 10.14 1.00
C LEU A 197 1.25 10.29 1.88
N PRO A 198 2.05 9.21 2.06
CA PRO A 198 3.32 9.25 2.77
C PRO A 198 4.27 10.29 2.21
N SER A 199 4.96 11.02 3.09
CA SER A 199 5.89 12.09 2.68
C SER A 199 7.09 11.57 1.89
N THR A 200 7.52 10.36 2.15
CA THR A 200 8.61 9.67 1.43
C THR A 200 8.34 9.51 -0.06
N LEU A 201 7.08 9.41 -0.49
CA LEU A 201 6.72 9.36 -1.91
C LEU A 201 7.11 10.64 -2.66
N TYR A 202 7.19 11.78 -1.97
CA TYR A 202 7.53 13.09 -2.56
C TYR A 202 9.01 13.46 -2.41
N SER A 203 9.77 12.75 -1.60
CA SER A 203 11.20 13.01 -1.36
C SER A 203 12.11 12.42 -2.44
N GLY A 204 11.58 11.51 -3.25
CA GLY A 204 12.29 10.86 -4.35
C GLY A 204 12.26 11.66 -5.65
N LYS A 205 13.07 11.25 -6.65
CA LYS A 205 13.11 11.80 -8.02
C LYS A 205 11.89 11.41 -8.88
N TRP A 206 10.74 11.17 -8.23
CA TRP A 206 9.54 10.68 -8.89
C TRP A 206 8.61 11.84 -9.17
N ASP A 207 8.25 12.06 -10.44
CA ASP A 207 7.18 12.96 -10.85
C ASP A 207 5.82 12.30 -10.55
N PHE A 208 5.40 12.33 -9.28
CA PHE A 208 4.02 12.05 -8.98
C PHE A 208 3.18 13.29 -9.31
N PRO A 209 2.19 13.20 -10.19
CA PRO A 209 1.33 14.33 -10.45
C PRO A 209 0.65 14.73 -9.14
N PRO A 210 0.60 16.02 -8.78
CA PRO A 210 -0.17 16.47 -7.63
C PRO A 210 -1.63 16.06 -7.82
N LEU A 211 -2.31 15.66 -6.74
CA LEU A 211 -3.73 15.28 -6.74
C LEU A 211 -4.68 16.35 -7.34
N SER A 212 -4.15 17.55 -7.63
CA SER A 212 -4.86 18.69 -8.22
C SER A 212 -4.99 18.67 -9.75
N GLN A 213 -4.42 17.68 -10.46
CA GLN A 213 -4.40 17.66 -11.94
C GLN A 213 -5.45 16.75 -12.59
N CYS A 214 -6.56 16.46 -11.94
CA CYS A 214 -7.75 15.99 -12.63
C CYS A 214 -8.46 17.20 -13.27
N ALA A 215 -8.17 17.49 -14.52
CA ALA A 215 -8.95 18.42 -15.36
C ALA A 215 -9.98 17.64 -16.14
#